data_940a58d665a760ac31db791cf9aa3289
#
_entry.id   940a58d665a760ac31db791cf9aa3289
#
_cell.length_a   1.000
_cell.length_b   1.000
_cell.length_c   1.000
_cell.angle_alpha   90.00
_cell.angle_beta   90.00
_cell.angle_gamma   90.00
#
_symmetry.space_group_name_H-M   'P 1'
#
loop_
_entity.id
_entity.type
_entity.pdbx_description
1 polymer ?
#
loop_
_entity_poly.entity_id
_entity_poly.type
_entity_poly.pdbx_seq_one_letter_code
_entity_poly.pdbx_strand_id
1 'polypeptide(L)'
;MIPKHKGTEKLCMNIKKQIAKLKAQIEEEKKHKKISRASLGWFVEKHGAAQLLLLGLTKSGKSSIISKVTNAKPAISPYPYTTTEPVAGMLPFEDISFQLVEAPSFKPFEAESWNRRVASLARNADGLIFVLNLEEDACWQYEFIIHMLDNLNVSIEKPKAYVTIEKKPVNIGIQIVGRVIDSTYDEIKKLLNSYGIFNAVVKIYGEASIDDVEEAIFGEVVYKPTLVLANKIDVEGSKEKLEDLKALIKDVNKILPTSCVTGEGLDMLGSKIFRTLEIIRVYTKPPSKKEKSDKPIIVRKGSTVLDVAREIHSELYEKFSYAKVWGLSAKYDGEKVGSSHVLMDGDTVEIHLKK
;
A
#
# COMPACT_ATOMS: atom_id res chain seq x y z
N MET A 1 4.25 24.62 17.71
CA MET A 1 4.88 25.32 16.54
C MET A 1 5.71 26.47 17.06
N ILE A 2 7.01 26.53 16.72
CA ILE A 2 7.88 27.68 17.08
C ILE A 2 7.70 28.72 15.97
N PRO A 3 7.35 29.99 16.27
CA PRO A 3 7.18 31.02 15.25
C PRO A 3 8.46 31.22 14.44
N LYS A 4 8.38 31.26 13.13
CA LYS A 4 9.52 31.53 12.23
C LYS A 4 9.85 33.03 12.25
N HIS A 5 10.77 33.44 13.15
CA HIS A 5 11.36 34.79 13.15
C HIS A 5 12.88 34.68 12.91
N LYS A 6 13.49 35.72 12.28
CA LYS A 6 14.95 35.79 12.04
C LYS A 6 15.81 35.40 13.26
N GLY A 7 15.35 35.68 14.48
CA GLY A 7 16.05 35.32 15.73
C GLY A 7 15.96 33.84 16.11
N THR A 8 15.00 33.08 15.59
CA THR A 8 14.80 31.66 15.92
C THR A 8 15.36 30.69 14.88
N GLU A 9 15.86 31.17 13.73
CA GLU A 9 16.38 30.31 12.66
C GLU A 9 17.55 29.42 13.12
N LYS A 10 18.52 29.99 13.89
CA LYS A 10 19.64 29.22 14.44
C LYS A 10 19.16 28.15 15.43
N LEU A 11 18.16 28.48 16.23
CA LEU A 11 17.57 27.53 17.19
C LEU A 11 16.84 26.40 16.46
N CYS A 12 16.01 26.73 15.49
CA CYS A 12 15.32 25.76 14.65
C CYS A 12 16.30 24.85 13.90
N MET A 13 17.38 25.43 13.34
CA MET A 13 18.44 24.66 12.67
C MET A 13 19.14 23.69 13.65
N ASN A 14 19.44 24.12 14.87
CA ASN A 14 20.06 23.24 15.88
C ASN A 14 19.11 22.12 16.31
N ILE A 15 17.83 22.42 16.52
CA ILE A 15 16.81 21.41 16.86
C ILE A 15 16.67 20.40 15.71
N LYS A 16 16.59 20.86 14.47
CA LYS A 16 16.53 19.98 13.28
C LYS A 16 17.75 19.06 13.21
N LYS A 17 18.97 19.58 13.44
CA LYS A 17 20.20 18.76 13.52
C LYS A 17 20.16 17.73 14.64
N GLN A 18 19.66 18.09 15.82
CA GLN A 18 19.53 17.16 16.95
C GLN A 18 18.52 16.06 16.65
N ILE A 19 17.36 16.40 16.05
CA ILE A 19 16.34 15.43 15.63
C ILE A 19 16.92 14.45 14.60
N ALA A 20 17.64 14.96 13.59
CA ALA A 20 18.28 14.12 12.57
C ALA A 20 19.33 13.19 13.19
N LYS A 21 20.14 13.69 14.13
CA LYS A 21 21.16 12.89 14.85
C LYS A 21 20.52 11.79 15.71
N LEU A 22 19.48 12.13 16.47
CA LEU A 22 18.78 11.16 17.30
C LEU A 22 18.07 10.09 16.46
N LYS A 23 17.48 10.47 15.32
CA LYS A 23 16.87 9.51 14.39
C LYS A 23 17.92 8.61 13.74
N ALA A 24 19.08 9.14 13.35
CA ALA A 24 20.19 8.34 12.84
C ALA A 24 20.70 7.34 13.89
N GLN A 25 20.81 7.74 15.16
CA GLN A 25 21.16 6.84 16.27
C GLN A 25 20.10 5.75 16.49
N ILE A 26 18.81 6.10 16.44
CA ILE A 26 17.72 5.12 16.52
C ILE A 26 17.77 4.13 15.33
N GLU A 27 18.12 4.61 14.15
CA GLU A 27 18.26 3.76 12.96
C GLU A 27 19.48 2.83 13.04
N GLU A 28 20.62 3.33 13.58
CA GLU A 28 21.79 2.51 13.87
C GLU A 28 21.48 1.46 14.95
N GLU A 29 20.85 1.85 16.05
CA GLU A 29 20.40 0.90 17.07
C GLU A 29 19.41 -0.13 16.51
N LYS A 30 18.50 0.28 15.62
CA LYS A 30 17.60 -0.63 14.91
C LYS A 30 18.37 -1.59 13.99
N LYS A 31 19.45 -1.14 13.31
CA LYS A 31 20.32 -2.01 12.49
C LYS A 31 21.09 -3.00 13.35
N HIS A 32 21.66 -2.58 14.46
CA HIS A 32 22.34 -3.47 15.41
C HIS A 32 21.38 -4.48 16.06
N LYS A 33 20.14 -4.07 16.37
CA LYS A 33 19.09 -4.97 16.83
C LYS A 33 18.56 -5.92 15.74
N LYS A 34 18.63 -5.53 14.44
CA LYS A 34 18.23 -6.41 13.31
C LYS A 34 19.15 -7.62 13.14
N ILE A 35 20.45 -7.48 13.44
CA ILE A 35 21.42 -8.59 13.30
C ILE A 35 21.19 -9.70 14.36
N SER A 36 20.62 -9.37 15.52
CA SER A 36 20.27 -10.33 16.57
C SER A 36 18.82 -10.80 16.56
N ARG A 37 17.96 -10.27 15.68
CA ARG A 37 16.52 -10.53 15.64
C ARG A 37 15.97 -10.98 14.28
N ALA A 38 16.81 -11.56 13.44
CA ALA A 38 16.40 -12.11 12.12
C ALA A 38 15.39 -13.28 12.20
N SER A 39 14.86 -13.60 13.39
CA SER A 39 13.97 -14.76 13.58
C SER A 39 12.58 -14.45 14.13
N LEU A 40 12.17 -13.21 14.29
CA LEU A 40 10.92 -12.86 15.03
C LEU A 40 9.90 -11.99 14.28
N GLY A 41 10.07 -11.75 12.98
CA GLY A 41 9.05 -11.12 12.14
C GLY A 41 8.09 -12.16 11.56
N TRP A 42 6.78 -11.93 11.64
CA TRP A 42 5.84 -12.67 10.82
C TRP A 42 6.07 -12.31 9.36
N PHE A 43 6.37 -13.31 8.56
CA PHE A 43 6.51 -13.15 7.11
C PHE A 43 5.52 -14.10 6.43
N VAL A 44 4.70 -13.59 5.55
CA VAL A 44 3.81 -14.39 4.72
C VAL A 44 4.21 -14.16 3.27
N GLU A 45 4.61 -15.22 2.59
CA GLU A 45 4.97 -15.17 1.18
C GLU A 45 3.76 -14.74 0.35
N LYS A 46 3.99 -13.87 -0.64
CA LYS A 46 2.92 -13.34 -1.50
C LYS A 46 2.54 -14.33 -2.58
N HIS A 47 1.25 -14.56 -2.73
CA HIS A 47 0.67 -15.41 -3.76
C HIS A 47 -0.53 -14.73 -4.43
N GLY A 48 -0.81 -15.12 -5.68
CA GLY A 48 -1.94 -14.57 -6.43
C GLY A 48 -1.69 -13.17 -6.98
N ALA A 49 -2.76 -12.45 -7.27
CA ALA A 49 -2.74 -11.13 -7.88
C ALA A 49 -2.28 -10.02 -6.93
N ALA A 50 -2.62 -10.14 -5.65
CA ALA A 50 -2.20 -9.25 -4.59
C ALA A 50 -2.43 -9.88 -3.22
N GLN A 51 -1.65 -9.42 -2.22
CA GLN A 51 -1.79 -9.80 -0.83
C GLN A 51 -2.47 -8.66 -0.05
N LEU A 52 -3.58 -8.97 0.61
CA LEU A 52 -4.31 -8.05 1.47
C LEU A 52 -4.25 -8.50 2.92
N LEU A 53 -3.94 -7.57 3.81
CA LEU A 53 -3.88 -7.83 5.24
C LEU A 53 -5.18 -7.40 5.92
N LEU A 54 -5.85 -8.34 6.60
CA LEU A 54 -7.02 -8.06 7.43
C LEU A 54 -6.56 -7.58 8.81
N LEU A 55 -6.88 -6.34 9.13
CA LEU A 55 -6.61 -5.69 10.40
C LEU A 55 -7.92 -5.45 11.16
N GLY A 56 -7.88 -5.54 12.47
CA GLY A 56 -9.04 -5.27 13.32
C GLY A 56 -8.83 -5.77 14.74
N LEU A 57 -9.73 -5.37 15.61
CA LEU A 57 -9.74 -5.79 17.01
C LEU A 57 -10.18 -7.25 17.15
N THR A 58 -10.11 -7.75 18.37
CA THR A 58 -10.66 -9.07 18.69
C THR A 58 -12.17 -9.08 18.46
N LYS A 59 -12.72 -10.24 18.06
CA LYS A 59 -14.15 -10.43 17.75
C LYS A 59 -14.72 -9.55 16.62
N SER A 60 -13.89 -8.86 15.84
CA SER A 60 -14.38 -8.10 14.67
C SER A 60 -14.85 -9.00 13.51
N GLY A 61 -14.51 -10.29 13.54
CA GLY A 61 -14.96 -11.25 12.53
C GLY A 61 -13.96 -11.56 11.44
N LYS A 62 -12.68 -11.20 11.58
CA LYS A 62 -11.61 -11.48 10.60
C LYS A 62 -11.55 -12.96 10.21
N SER A 63 -11.44 -13.86 11.18
CA SER A 63 -11.38 -15.31 10.97
C SER A 63 -12.65 -15.84 10.29
N SER A 64 -13.81 -15.29 10.68
CA SER A 64 -15.11 -15.67 10.05
C SER A 64 -15.17 -15.26 8.59
N ILE A 65 -14.69 -14.05 8.25
CA ILE A 65 -14.62 -13.57 6.86
C ILE A 65 -13.71 -14.51 6.04
N ILE A 66 -12.47 -14.73 6.47
CA ILE A 66 -11.54 -15.60 5.73
C ILE A 66 -12.11 -16.99 5.55
N SER A 67 -12.68 -17.59 6.59
CA SER A 67 -13.31 -18.92 6.52
C SER A 67 -14.48 -18.99 5.53
N LYS A 68 -15.23 -17.90 5.36
CA LYS A 68 -16.39 -17.83 4.47
C LYS A 68 -15.99 -17.61 3.01
N VAL A 69 -14.99 -16.78 2.76
CA VAL A 69 -14.65 -16.34 1.39
C VAL A 69 -13.44 -17.07 0.80
N THR A 70 -12.75 -17.90 1.60
CA THR A 70 -11.60 -18.69 1.16
C THR A 70 -11.72 -20.14 1.59
N ASN A 71 -10.80 -20.99 1.11
CA ASN A 71 -10.70 -22.39 1.58
C ASN A 71 -9.86 -22.55 2.87
N ALA A 72 -9.39 -21.43 3.45
CA ALA A 72 -8.66 -21.45 4.71
C ALA A 72 -9.59 -21.82 5.88
N LYS A 73 -9.04 -22.53 6.87
CA LYS A 73 -9.75 -22.91 8.08
C LYS A 73 -9.07 -22.29 9.31
N PRO A 74 -9.18 -20.96 9.50
CA PRO A 74 -8.65 -20.35 10.72
C PRO A 74 -9.41 -20.84 11.95
N ALA A 75 -8.74 -20.84 13.10
CA ALA A 75 -9.38 -21.18 14.37
C ALA A 75 -10.40 -20.08 14.75
N ILE A 76 -11.69 -20.36 14.57
CA ILE A 76 -12.77 -19.48 15.01
C ILE A 76 -13.12 -19.87 16.44
N SER A 77 -13.02 -18.94 17.37
CA SER A 77 -13.29 -19.18 18.78
C SER A 77 -14.04 -18.00 19.41
N PRO A 78 -14.94 -18.22 20.35
CA PRO A 78 -15.58 -17.16 21.14
C PRO A 78 -14.60 -16.50 22.12
N TYR A 79 -13.46 -17.12 22.37
CA TYR A 79 -12.43 -16.54 23.24
C TYR A 79 -11.61 -15.49 22.48
N PRO A 80 -11.24 -14.38 23.16
CA PRO A 80 -10.41 -13.35 22.54
C PRO A 80 -8.97 -13.84 22.30
N TYR A 81 -8.29 -13.26 21.30
CA TYR A 81 -6.86 -13.47 21.00
C TYR A 81 -6.46 -14.91 20.64
N THR A 82 -7.35 -15.65 19.98
CA THR A 82 -7.05 -17.03 19.54
C THR A 82 -6.08 -17.10 18.38
N THR A 83 -6.08 -16.10 17.50
CA THR A 83 -5.13 -16.00 16.38
C THR A 83 -3.83 -15.38 16.87
N THR A 84 -2.80 -16.20 17.05
CA THR A 84 -1.46 -15.78 17.50
C THR A 84 -0.47 -15.60 16.38
N GLU A 85 -0.74 -16.16 15.20
CA GLU A 85 0.08 -16.09 13.98
C GLU A 85 -0.79 -15.74 12.78
N PRO A 86 -0.23 -15.10 11.73
CA PRO A 86 -0.99 -14.79 10.51
C PRO A 86 -1.51 -16.06 9.83
N VAL A 87 -2.76 -16.02 9.37
CA VAL A 87 -3.39 -17.09 8.59
C VAL A 87 -3.72 -16.58 7.20
N ALA A 88 -3.27 -17.29 6.16
CA ALA A 88 -3.52 -16.92 4.78
C ALA A 88 -4.58 -17.79 4.12
N GLY A 89 -5.43 -17.19 3.29
CA GLY A 89 -6.42 -17.85 2.45
C GLY A 89 -6.49 -17.20 1.08
N MET A 90 -6.89 -17.99 0.06
CA MET A 90 -7.02 -17.49 -1.32
C MET A 90 -8.49 -17.21 -1.64
N LEU A 91 -8.81 -15.96 -1.97
CA LEU A 91 -10.10 -15.53 -2.44
C LEU A 91 -10.11 -15.56 -3.98
N PRO A 92 -10.85 -16.46 -4.63
CA PRO A 92 -11.00 -16.45 -6.08
C PRO A 92 -11.82 -15.22 -6.53
N PHE A 93 -11.39 -14.60 -7.61
CA PHE A 93 -12.11 -13.52 -8.26
C PHE A 93 -11.91 -13.59 -9.78
N GLU A 94 -12.94 -13.94 -10.51
CA GLU A 94 -12.90 -14.18 -11.95
C GLU A 94 -11.72 -15.11 -12.34
N ASP A 95 -10.75 -14.64 -13.09
CA ASP A 95 -9.58 -15.40 -13.55
C ASP A 95 -8.32 -15.21 -12.70
N ILE A 96 -8.44 -14.49 -11.58
CA ILE A 96 -7.36 -14.22 -10.61
C ILE A 96 -7.75 -14.67 -9.21
N SER A 97 -6.82 -14.61 -8.29
CA SER A 97 -7.09 -14.80 -6.86
C SER A 97 -6.33 -13.80 -6.01
N PHE A 98 -6.96 -13.34 -4.92
CA PHE A 98 -6.33 -12.50 -3.91
C PHE A 98 -5.92 -13.33 -2.71
N GLN A 99 -4.73 -13.08 -2.17
CA GLN A 99 -4.33 -13.66 -0.91
C GLN A 99 -4.82 -12.76 0.23
N LEU A 100 -5.72 -13.28 1.04
CA LEU A 100 -6.18 -12.64 2.26
C LEU A 100 -5.36 -13.18 3.43
N VAL A 101 -4.72 -12.30 4.19
CA VAL A 101 -3.92 -12.66 5.36
C VAL A 101 -4.60 -12.09 6.60
N GLU A 102 -5.06 -12.96 7.49
CA GLU A 102 -5.55 -12.55 8.79
C GLU A 102 -4.38 -12.17 9.69
N ALA A 103 -4.31 -10.91 10.10
CA ALA A 103 -3.40 -10.50 11.15
C ALA A 103 -3.95 -10.88 12.53
N PRO A 104 -3.07 -11.21 13.49
CA PRO A 104 -3.48 -11.27 14.89
C PRO A 104 -4.14 -9.96 15.33
N SER A 105 -5.11 -10.06 16.23
CA SER A 105 -5.87 -8.89 16.68
C SER A 105 -5.00 -7.88 17.41
N PHE A 106 -5.27 -6.60 17.20
CA PHE A 106 -4.71 -5.54 18.04
C PHE A 106 -5.19 -5.67 19.49
N LYS A 107 -4.36 -5.22 20.40
CA LYS A 107 -4.62 -5.20 21.86
C LYS A 107 -4.56 -3.76 22.37
N PRO A 108 -5.69 -3.04 22.45
CA PRO A 108 -5.71 -1.60 22.71
C PRO A 108 -5.03 -1.15 24.00
N PHE A 109 -5.13 -1.98 25.04
CA PHE A 109 -4.66 -1.63 26.39
C PHE A 109 -3.43 -2.43 26.83
N GLU A 110 -2.87 -3.26 25.94
CA GLU A 110 -1.74 -4.14 26.24
C GLU A 110 -0.61 -3.97 25.20
N ALA A 111 0.60 -4.24 25.66
CA ALA A 111 1.80 -4.52 24.84
C ALA A 111 1.93 -3.75 23.51
N GLU A 112 2.39 -2.49 23.58
CA GLU A 112 2.73 -1.68 22.38
C GLU A 112 3.63 -2.45 21.39
N SER A 113 4.53 -3.29 21.91
CA SER A 113 5.40 -4.15 21.07
C SER A 113 4.61 -5.15 20.23
N TRP A 114 3.50 -5.71 20.75
CA TRP A 114 2.61 -6.59 20.00
C TRP A 114 1.89 -5.84 18.88
N ASN A 115 1.26 -4.72 19.20
CA ASN A 115 0.54 -3.90 18.22
C ASN A 115 1.48 -3.40 17.11
N ARG A 116 2.70 -3.01 17.48
CA ARG A 116 3.74 -2.63 16.51
C ARG A 116 4.13 -3.80 15.60
N ARG A 117 4.19 -5.02 16.12
CA ARG A 117 4.47 -6.22 15.33
C ARG A 117 3.33 -6.56 14.37
N VAL A 118 2.07 -6.46 14.83
CA VAL A 118 0.87 -6.62 13.98
C VAL A 118 0.87 -5.57 12.86
N ALA A 119 1.04 -4.31 13.18
CA ALA A 119 1.04 -3.23 12.21
C ALA A 119 2.22 -3.31 11.23
N SER A 120 3.37 -3.91 11.61
CA SER A 120 4.51 -4.09 10.71
C SER A 120 4.20 -5.00 9.50
N LEU A 121 3.23 -5.91 9.62
CA LEU A 121 2.75 -6.71 8.50
C LEU A 121 2.15 -5.85 7.39
N ALA A 122 1.54 -4.70 7.75
CA ALA A 122 0.91 -3.80 6.81
C ALA A 122 1.89 -3.21 5.78
N ARG A 123 3.16 -3.01 6.15
CA ARG A 123 4.16 -2.48 5.22
C ARG A 123 4.45 -3.43 4.05
N ASN A 124 4.34 -4.74 4.28
CA ASN A 124 4.63 -5.76 3.27
C ASN A 124 3.42 -6.09 2.39
N ALA A 125 2.20 -5.93 2.88
CA ALA A 125 0.98 -6.18 2.11
C ALA A 125 0.83 -5.19 0.93
N ASP A 126 0.06 -5.58 -0.09
CA ASP A 126 -0.24 -4.72 -1.25
C ASP A 126 -1.42 -3.80 -0.96
N GLY A 127 -2.32 -4.21 -0.07
CA GLY A 127 -3.44 -3.41 0.42
C GLY A 127 -3.90 -3.87 1.80
N LEU A 128 -4.78 -3.10 2.42
CA LEU A 128 -5.32 -3.36 3.75
C LEU A 128 -6.84 -3.55 3.69
N ILE A 129 -7.33 -4.38 4.60
CA ILE A 129 -8.76 -4.54 4.87
C ILE A 129 -8.97 -4.31 6.36
N PHE A 130 -9.65 -3.23 6.72
CA PHE A 130 -10.06 -3.01 8.10
C PHE A 130 -11.38 -3.73 8.35
N VAL A 131 -11.40 -4.61 9.34
CA VAL A 131 -12.61 -5.33 9.75
C VAL A 131 -13.09 -4.72 11.06
N LEU A 132 -14.17 -3.93 10.98
CA LEU A 132 -14.75 -3.21 12.09
C LEU A 132 -16.03 -3.91 12.56
N ASN A 133 -16.20 -3.99 13.88
CA ASN A 133 -17.37 -4.61 14.51
C ASN A 133 -18.46 -3.56 14.76
N LEU A 134 -19.59 -3.66 14.09
CA LEU A 134 -20.72 -2.75 14.29
C LEU A 134 -21.52 -3.01 15.59
N GLU A 135 -21.25 -4.08 16.33
CA GLU A 135 -21.79 -4.22 17.69
C GLU A 135 -21.18 -3.20 18.66
N GLU A 136 -19.95 -2.80 18.39
CA GLU A 136 -19.17 -1.87 19.21
C GLU A 136 -19.06 -0.49 18.53
N ASP A 137 -18.25 0.41 19.08
CA ASP A 137 -17.93 1.70 18.46
C ASP A 137 -16.97 1.47 17.27
N ALA A 138 -17.52 1.51 16.06
CA ALA A 138 -16.77 1.31 14.82
C ALA A 138 -15.89 2.52 14.48
N CYS A 139 -16.29 3.73 14.87
CA CYS A 139 -15.52 4.94 14.63
C CYS A 139 -14.22 4.91 15.44
N TRP A 140 -14.31 4.60 16.72
CA TRP A 140 -13.15 4.43 17.59
C TRP A 140 -12.21 3.32 17.10
N GLN A 141 -12.76 2.16 16.67
CA GLN A 141 -11.95 1.07 16.10
C GLN A 141 -11.16 1.54 14.87
N TYR A 142 -11.79 2.30 13.98
CA TYR A 142 -11.18 2.85 12.79
C TYR A 142 -10.02 3.80 13.12
N GLU A 143 -10.26 4.77 13.99
CA GLU A 143 -9.25 5.74 14.42
C GLU A 143 -8.08 5.06 15.14
N PHE A 144 -8.37 4.06 15.98
CA PHE A 144 -7.34 3.28 16.65
C PHE A 144 -6.41 2.54 15.66
N ILE A 145 -6.98 1.90 14.63
CA ILE A 145 -6.17 1.20 13.61
C ILE A 145 -5.29 2.20 12.85
N ILE A 146 -5.83 3.35 12.47
CA ILE A 146 -5.07 4.41 11.80
C ILE A 146 -3.90 4.85 12.67
N HIS A 147 -4.15 5.16 13.94
CA HIS A 147 -3.09 5.58 14.86
C HIS A 147 -1.97 4.53 14.98
N MET A 148 -2.32 3.24 14.96
CA MET A 148 -1.31 2.18 14.99
C MET A 148 -0.48 2.12 13.70
N LEU A 149 -1.06 2.42 12.55
CA LEU A 149 -0.38 2.44 11.25
C LEU A 149 0.51 3.67 11.09
N ASP A 150 0.05 4.84 11.54
CA ASP A 150 0.79 6.11 11.48
C ASP A 150 2.11 6.00 12.26
N ASN A 151 2.11 5.34 13.41
CA ASN A 151 3.31 5.05 14.20
C ASN A 151 4.40 4.26 13.43
N LEU A 152 4.04 3.67 12.28
CA LEU A 152 4.94 2.91 11.42
C LEU A 152 5.11 3.54 10.03
N ASN A 153 4.70 4.79 9.84
CA ASN A 153 4.70 5.48 8.56
C ASN A 153 3.94 4.68 7.47
N VAL A 154 2.78 4.15 7.81
CA VAL A 154 1.86 3.54 6.84
C VAL A 154 0.62 4.41 6.75
N SER A 155 0.42 5.05 5.61
CA SER A 155 -0.75 5.88 5.32
C SER A 155 -1.79 5.12 4.52
N ILE A 156 -3.06 5.38 4.82
CA ILE A 156 -4.22 4.91 4.04
C ILE A 156 -4.77 5.99 3.11
N GLU A 157 -4.23 7.20 3.21
CA GLU A 157 -4.56 8.29 2.29
C GLU A 157 -3.59 8.28 1.12
N LYS A 158 -4.14 8.36 -0.10
CA LYS A 158 -3.33 8.41 -1.32
C LYS A 158 -2.59 9.74 -1.36
N PRO A 159 -1.25 9.72 -1.34
CA PRO A 159 -0.49 10.96 -1.38
C PRO A 159 -0.73 11.66 -2.73
N LYS A 160 -0.83 12.99 -2.71
CA LYS A 160 -0.89 13.80 -3.93
C LYS A 160 0.44 13.80 -4.67
N ALA A 161 1.50 13.58 -3.93
CA ALA A 161 2.86 13.51 -4.43
C ALA A 161 3.64 12.38 -3.75
N TYR A 162 4.66 11.92 -4.42
CA TYR A 162 5.56 10.91 -3.89
C TYR A 162 7.00 11.41 -3.99
N VAL A 163 7.69 11.51 -2.85
CA VAL A 163 9.08 11.97 -2.78
C VAL A 163 9.96 10.86 -2.23
N THR A 164 11.00 10.50 -2.98
CA THR A 164 12.03 9.57 -2.51
C THR A 164 13.38 10.26 -2.41
N ILE A 165 14.11 10.01 -1.33
CA ILE A 165 15.43 10.55 -1.08
C ILE A 165 16.43 9.40 -0.95
N GLU A 166 17.17 9.14 -2.02
CA GLU A 166 18.22 8.13 -2.06
C GLU A 166 19.57 8.78 -1.67
N LYS A 167 20.00 8.58 -0.43
CA LYS A 167 21.33 9.02 0.01
C LYS A 167 22.43 8.24 -0.72
N LYS A 168 23.43 8.94 -1.26
CA LYS A 168 24.54 8.32 -2.01
C LYS A 168 25.85 8.52 -1.25
N PRO A 169 26.73 7.51 -1.23
CA PRO A 169 28.05 7.62 -0.55
C PRO A 169 29.06 8.44 -1.35
N VAL A 170 28.83 8.62 -2.66
CA VAL A 170 29.75 9.35 -3.55
C VAL A 170 29.38 10.83 -3.55
N ASN A 171 30.40 11.70 -3.67
CA ASN A 171 30.24 13.16 -3.65
C ASN A 171 29.66 13.69 -4.98
N ILE A 172 28.40 13.35 -5.24
CA ILE A 172 27.64 13.76 -6.45
C ILE A 172 26.80 15.03 -6.20
N GLY A 173 26.78 15.53 -4.95
CA GLY A 173 25.88 16.59 -4.54
C GLY A 173 24.41 16.12 -4.47
N ILE A 174 23.49 17.10 -4.43
CA ILE A 174 22.05 16.85 -4.43
C ILE A 174 21.52 16.97 -5.86
N GLN A 175 21.04 15.88 -6.40
CA GLN A 175 20.36 15.82 -7.68
C GLN A 175 18.85 15.73 -7.46
N ILE A 176 18.08 16.57 -8.17
CA ILE A 176 16.62 16.63 -8.03
C ILE A 176 16.00 16.28 -9.39
N VAL A 177 15.11 15.31 -9.38
CA VAL A 177 14.32 14.86 -10.54
C VAL A 177 12.85 15.04 -10.19
N GLY A 178 12.14 15.84 -10.98
CA GLY A 178 10.76 16.20 -10.72
C GLY A 178 10.62 17.67 -10.30
N ARG A 179 9.44 18.05 -9.83
CA ARG A 179 9.08 19.44 -9.58
C ARG A 179 8.36 19.57 -8.24
N VAL A 180 8.65 20.68 -7.51
CA VAL A 180 7.91 21.11 -6.33
C VAL A 180 7.08 22.34 -6.72
N ILE A 181 5.86 22.45 -6.20
CA ILE A 181 4.90 23.48 -6.61
C ILE A 181 5.12 24.82 -5.89
N ASP A 182 5.71 24.81 -4.69
CA ASP A 182 5.80 25.95 -3.77
C ASP A 182 7.23 26.40 -3.44
N SER A 183 8.25 25.78 -4.09
CA SER A 183 9.64 26.11 -3.81
C SER A 183 10.58 25.87 -5.00
N THR A 184 11.81 26.36 -4.86
CA THR A 184 12.88 26.22 -5.83
C THR A 184 13.82 25.06 -5.50
N TYR A 185 14.58 24.59 -6.49
CA TYR A 185 15.60 23.56 -6.28
C TYR A 185 16.67 23.95 -5.26
N ASP A 186 16.99 25.25 -5.18
CA ASP A 186 17.97 25.76 -4.21
C ASP A 186 17.44 25.74 -2.77
N GLU A 187 16.14 25.96 -2.59
CA GLU A 187 15.48 25.83 -1.29
C GLU A 187 15.44 24.38 -0.84
N ILE A 188 15.14 23.44 -1.75
CA ILE A 188 15.22 22.01 -1.47
C ILE A 188 16.63 21.60 -1.06
N LYS A 189 17.67 22.06 -1.78
CA LYS A 189 19.06 21.81 -1.41
C LYS A 189 19.41 22.39 -0.04
N LYS A 190 18.99 23.61 0.25
CA LYS A 190 19.18 24.23 1.57
C LYS A 190 18.48 23.44 2.67
N LEU A 191 17.25 22.98 2.42
CA LEU A 191 16.51 22.13 3.34
C LEU A 191 17.28 20.84 3.64
N LEU A 192 17.67 20.08 2.62
CA LEU A 192 18.43 18.84 2.76
C LEU A 192 19.77 19.04 3.49
N ASN A 193 20.50 20.10 3.12
CA ASN A 193 21.76 20.44 3.79
C ASN A 193 21.55 20.78 5.28
N SER A 194 20.42 21.40 5.66
CA SER A 194 20.11 21.69 7.06
C SER A 194 19.92 20.42 7.89
N TYR A 195 19.53 19.31 7.25
CA TYR A 195 19.43 17.98 7.84
C TYR A 195 20.70 17.13 7.68
N GLY A 196 21.82 17.72 7.18
CA GLY A 196 23.10 17.03 7.00
C GLY A 196 23.12 16.08 5.80
N ILE A 197 22.21 16.24 4.84
CA ILE A 197 22.18 15.47 3.60
C ILE A 197 22.82 16.30 2.50
N PHE A 198 24.04 15.95 2.13
CA PHE A 198 24.85 16.67 1.12
C PHE A 198 24.93 15.93 -0.21
N ASN A 199 24.67 14.62 -0.23
CA ASN A 199 24.73 13.76 -1.40
C ASN A 199 23.49 12.87 -1.46
N ALA A 200 22.58 13.17 -2.36
CA ALA A 200 21.33 12.43 -2.53
C ALA A 200 20.76 12.62 -3.94
N VAL A 201 19.98 11.64 -4.37
CA VAL A 201 19.05 11.77 -5.51
C VAL A 201 17.65 11.90 -4.94
N VAL A 202 17.02 13.04 -5.17
CA VAL A 202 15.63 13.32 -4.80
C VAL A 202 14.77 13.12 -6.04
N LYS A 203 13.84 12.17 -5.98
CA LYS A 203 12.87 11.94 -7.06
C LYS A 203 11.50 12.36 -6.56
N ILE A 204 10.87 13.25 -7.31
CA ILE A 204 9.57 13.85 -6.99
C ILE A 204 8.59 13.47 -8.09
N TYR A 205 7.49 12.88 -7.70
CA TYR A 205 6.40 12.46 -8.59
C TYR A 205 5.11 13.16 -8.15
N GLY A 206 4.38 13.74 -9.09
CA GLY A 206 3.16 14.47 -8.81
C GLY A 206 3.41 15.91 -8.32
N GLU A 207 2.44 16.48 -7.65
CA GLU A 207 2.45 17.86 -7.15
C GLU A 207 2.96 17.89 -5.70
N ALA A 208 4.27 17.78 -5.49
CA ALA A 208 4.88 17.84 -4.17
C ALA A 208 5.08 19.28 -3.69
N SER A 209 4.95 19.48 -2.40
CA SER A 209 5.35 20.68 -1.66
C SER A 209 6.75 20.52 -1.07
N ILE A 210 7.32 21.59 -0.52
CA ILE A 210 8.58 21.49 0.24
C ILE A 210 8.39 20.69 1.54
N ASP A 211 7.20 20.71 2.11
CA ASP A 211 6.85 19.95 3.31
C ASP A 211 6.86 18.43 3.00
N ASP A 212 6.39 18.00 1.82
CA ASP A 212 6.48 16.59 1.37
C ASP A 212 7.95 16.14 1.24
N VAL A 213 8.84 17.04 0.81
CA VAL A 213 10.29 16.75 0.77
C VAL A 213 10.86 16.66 2.19
N GLU A 214 10.41 17.53 3.10
CA GLU A 214 10.83 17.47 4.52
C GLU A 214 10.35 16.17 5.19
N GLU A 215 9.11 15.75 4.97
CA GLU A 215 8.58 14.49 5.47
C GLU A 215 9.38 13.28 4.96
N ALA A 216 9.75 13.28 3.68
CA ALA A 216 10.54 12.21 3.09
C ALA A 216 11.94 12.05 3.70
N ILE A 217 12.50 13.09 4.34
CA ILE A 217 13.77 13.02 5.09
C ILE A 217 13.64 12.09 6.30
N PHE A 218 12.46 12.08 6.94
CA PHE A 218 12.22 11.34 8.18
C PHE A 218 11.79 9.89 7.98
N GLY A 219 11.55 9.48 6.77
CA GLY A 219 11.23 8.12 6.41
C GLY A 219 10.15 8.06 5.34
N GLU A 220 10.24 7.08 4.49
CA GLU A 220 9.25 6.84 3.45
C GLU A 220 7.91 6.45 4.07
N VAL A 221 6.91 7.31 3.91
CA VAL A 221 5.52 6.97 4.21
C VAL A 221 5.03 6.02 3.11
N VAL A 222 4.61 4.84 3.51
CA VAL A 222 4.13 3.83 2.56
C VAL A 222 2.60 3.91 2.48
N TYR A 223 2.09 4.36 1.34
CA TYR A 223 0.66 4.34 1.07
C TYR A 223 0.16 2.91 0.85
N LYS A 224 -0.95 2.56 1.49
CA LYS A 224 -1.66 1.29 1.29
C LYS A 224 -3.12 1.55 0.96
N PRO A 225 -3.56 1.15 -0.25
CA PRO A 225 -4.98 1.17 -0.58
C PRO A 225 -5.75 0.32 0.45
N THR A 226 -6.84 0.89 0.98
CA THR A 226 -7.54 0.31 2.12
C THR A 226 -9.03 0.21 1.85
N LEU A 227 -9.58 -0.98 2.13
CA LEU A 227 -11.01 -1.27 2.15
C LEU A 227 -11.47 -1.43 3.60
N VAL A 228 -12.63 -0.89 3.94
CA VAL A 228 -13.23 -1.01 5.28
C VAL A 228 -14.43 -1.95 5.20
N LEU A 229 -14.39 -3.06 5.91
CA LEU A 229 -15.52 -3.95 6.10
C LEU A 229 -16.23 -3.59 7.41
N ALA A 230 -17.41 -3.01 7.31
CA ALA A 230 -18.30 -2.77 8.42
C ALA A 230 -19.09 -4.06 8.68
N ASN A 231 -18.52 -4.92 9.53
CA ASN A 231 -19.03 -6.28 9.74
C ASN A 231 -20.07 -6.36 10.83
N LYS A 232 -20.93 -7.39 10.76
CA LYS A 232 -22.07 -7.65 11.62
C LYS A 232 -23.22 -6.65 11.39
N ILE A 233 -23.47 -6.32 10.13
CA ILE A 233 -24.59 -5.44 9.75
C ILE A 233 -25.97 -6.04 10.09
N ASP A 234 -26.03 -7.35 10.33
CA ASP A 234 -27.21 -8.10 10.74
C ASP A 234 -27.65 -7.83 12.17
N VAL A 235 -26.82 -7.20 13.01
CA VAL A 235 -27.11 -6.93 14.40
C VAL A 235 -27.96 -5.66 14.54
N GLU A 236 -28.88 -5.65 15.52
CA GLU A 236 -29.71 -4.49 15.83
C GLU A 236 -28.84 -3.27 16.20
N GLY A 237 -29.23 -2.08 15.71
CA GLY A 237 -28.48 -0.82 15.90
C GLY A 237 -27.24 -0.67 15.02
N SER A 238 -26.86 -1.66 14.23
CA SER A 238 -25.68 -1.60 13.36
C SER A 238 -25.81 -0.55 12.25
N LYS A 239 -27.02 -0.29 11.76
CA LYS A 239 -27.26 0.69 10.69
C LYS A 239 -26.94 2.12 11.11
N GLU A 240 -27.26 2.51 12.34
CA GLU A 240 -26.92 3.84 12.88
C GLU A 240 -25.42 4.00 12.96
N LYS A 241 -24.70 3.01 13.51
CA LYS A 241 -23.24 3.02 13.61
C LYS A 241 -22.54 2.99 12.23
N LEU A 242 -23.19 2.38 11.23
CA LEU A 242 -22.72 2.43 9.86
C LEU A 242 -22.81 3.86 9.29
N GLU A 243 -23.90 4.59 9.58
CA GLU A 243 -24.02 5.98 9.12
C GLU A 243 -23.01 6.89 9.82
N ASP A 244 -22.74 6.70 11.13
CA ASP A 244 -21.68 7.41 11.85
C ASP A 244 -20.30 7.14 11.21
N LEU A 245 -20.02 5.88 10.87
CA LEU A 245 -18.78 5.49 10.20
C LEU A 245 -18.67 6.12 8.80
N LYS A 246 -19.77 6.20 8.05
CA LYS A 246 -19.79 6.87 6.73
C LYS A 246 -19.58 8.38 6.85
N ALA A 247 -20.05 9.00 7.92
CA ALA A 247 -19.81 10.41 8.19
C ALA A 247 -18.33 10.69 8.50
N LEU A 248 -17.66 9.77 9.20
CA LEU A 248 -16.25 9.87 9.54
C LEU A 248 -15.35 9.65 8.30
N ILE A 249 -15.66 8.64 7.48
CA ILE A 249 -14.87 8.26 6.30
C ILE A 249 -15.35 9.03 5.09
N LYS A 250 -14.57 10.01 4.62
CA LYS A 250 -14.92 10.88 3.48
C LYS A 250 -15.26 10.11 2.19
N ASP A 251 -14.57 9.01 1.92
CA ASP A 251 -14.80 8.16 0.74
C ASP A 251 -15.65 6.94 1.12
N VAL A 252 -16.95 7.10 1.00
CA VAL A 252 -17.96 6.04 1.29
C VAL A 252 -17.75 4.79 0.42
N ASN A 253 -17.14 4.93 -0.77
CA ASN A 253 -16.86 3.79 -1.65
C ASN A 253 -15.86 2.81 -1.04
N LYS A 254 -15.07 3.23 -0.07
CA LYS A 254 -14.14 2.38 0.69
C LYS A 254 -14.85 1.52 1.74
N ILE A 255 -16.13 1.75 2.02
CA ILE A 255 -16.88 1.00 3.02
C ILE A 255 -17.72 -0.08 2.33
N LEU A 256 -17.62 -1.30 2.84
CA LEU A 256 -18.46 -2.42 2.45
C LEU A 256 -19.14 -3.00 3.71
N PRO A 257 -20.45 -2.80 3.87
CA PRO A 257 -21.21 -3.48 4.93
C PRO A 257 -21.18 -4.99 4.69
N THR A 258 -20.94 -5.78 5.73
CA THR A 258 -20.85 -7.24 5.62
C THR A 258 -21.48 -7.94 6.80
N SER A 259 -21.95 -9.15 6.57
CA SER A 259 -22.35 -10.10 7.61
C SER A 259 -21.82 -11.48 7.28
N CYS A 260 -21.06 -12.05 8.21
CA CYS A 260 -20.68 -13.46 8.09
C CYS A 260 -21.83 -14.43 8.42
N VAL A 261 -22.89 -13.99 9.06
CA VAL A 261 -24.06 -14.80 9.39
C VAL A 261 -24.97 -14.95 8.16
N THR A 262 -25.38 -13.82 7.60
CA THR A 262 -26.30 -13.79 6.45
C THR A 262 -25.59 -13.98 5.10
N GLY A 263 -24.28 -13.70 5.03
CA GLY A 263 -23.51 -13.68 3.78
C GLY A 263 -23.56 -12.34 3.06
N GLU A 264 -24.28 -11.35 3.58
CA GLU A 264 -24.43 -10.02 2.96
C GLU A 264 -23.09 -9.38 2.68
N GLY A 265 -22.90 -8.82 1.49
CA GLY A 265 -21.73 -8.08 1.03
C GLY A 265 -20.48 -8.92 0.75
N LEU A 266 -20.44 -10.20 1.11
CA LEU A 266 -19.25 -11.04 0.90
C LEU A 266 -19.02 -11.40 -0.58
N ASP A 267 -20.06 -11.49 -1.36
CA ASP A 267 -20.04 -11.70 -2.81
C ASP A 267 -19.40 -10.53 -3.56
N MET A 268 -19.52 -9.31 -3.02
CA MET A 268 -18.94 -8.10 -3.60
C MET A 268 -17.46 -7.89 -3.22
N LEU A 269 -16.93 -8.67 -2.29
CA LEU A 269 -15.59 -8.44 -1.72
C LEU A 269 -14.49 -8.45 -2.78
N GLY A 270 -14.47 -9.44 -3.69
CA GLY A 270 -13.47 -9.54 -4.75
C GLY A 270 -13.48 -8.32 -5.67
N SER A 271 -14.66 -7.88 -6.11
CA SER A 271 -14.80 -6.71 -6.99
C SER A 271 -14.42 -5.40 -6.28
N LYS A 272 -14.72 -5.27 -4.99
CA LYS A 272 -14.31 -4.11 -4.19
C LYS A 272 -12.80 -4.06 -3.99
N ILE A 273 -12.17 -5.20 -3.69
CA ILE A 273 -10.71 -5.32 -3.59
C ILE A 273 -10.04 -4.90 -4.90
N PHE A 274 -10.50 -5.45 -6.03
CA PHE A 274 -9.95 -5.14 -7.35
C PHE A 274 -9.97 -3.64 -7.65
N ARG A 275 -11.08 -2.97 -7.35
CA ARG A 275 -11.23 -1.52 -7.53
C ARG A 275 -10.36 -0.72 -6.56
N THR A 276 -10.30 -1.14 -5.29
CA THR A 276 -9.52 -0.46 -4.24
C THR A 276 -8.02 -0.50 -4.53
N LEU A 277 -7.52 -1.61 -5.06
CA LEU A 277 -6.11 -1.76 -5.43
C LEU A 277 -5.73 -0.97 -6.69
N GLU A 278 -6.72 -0.49 -7.46
CA GLU A 278 -6.48 0.18 -8.75
C GLU A 278 -5.56 -0.64 -9.66
N ILE A 279 -5.82 -1.94 -9.79
CA ILE A 279 -5.06 -2.85 -10.64
C ILE A 279 -5.83 -3.18 -11.91
N ILE A 280 -5.11 -3.64 -12.93
CA ILE A 280 -5.66 -4.13 -14.19
C ILE A 280 -5.01 -5.47 -14.57
N ARG A 281 -5.72 -6.27 -15.35
CA ARG A 281 -5.27 -7.53 -15.91
C ARG A 281 -4.83 -7.32 -17.35
N VAL A 282 -3.64 -7.73 -17.66
CA VAL A 282 -3.09 -7.66 -19.01
C VAL A 282 -2.65 -9.05 -19.44
N TYR A 283 -3.19 -9.54 -20.53
CA TYR A 283 -2.83 -10.84 -21.10
C TYR A 283 -1.64 -10.68 -22.05
N THR A 284 -0.81 -11.67 -22.11
CA THR A 284 0.30 -11.69 -23.05
C THR A 284 0.04 -12.67 -24.18
N LYS A 285 0.51 -12.33 -25.35
CA LYS A 285 0.48 -13.18 -26.53
C LYS A 285 1.87 -13.24 -27.14
N PRO A 286 2.51 -14.43 -27.19
CA PRO A 286 3.78 -14.58 -27.90
C PRO A 286 3.57 -14.34 -29.40
N PRO A 287 4.55 -13.71 -30.14
CA PRO A 287 4.43 -13.44 -31.58
C PRO A 287 4.21 -14.67 -32.43
N SER A 288 4.59 -15.85 -31.92
CA SER A 288 4.45 -17.14 -32.63
C SER A 288 3.13 -17.86 -32.40
N LYS A 289 2.28 -17.38 -31.46
CA LYS A 289 1.03 -18.04 -31.08
C LYS A 289 -0.17 -17.19 -31.42
N LYS A 290 -1.31 -17.82 -31.71
CA LYS A 290 -2.59 -17.14 -31.92
C LYS A 290 -3.35 -16.89 -30.60
N GLU A 291 -3.13 -17.72 -29.61
CA GLU A 291 -3.83 -17.69 -28.32
C GLU A 291 -3.12 -16.78 -27.31
N LYS A 292 -3.91 -16.09 -26.50
CA LYS A 292 -3.41 -15.31 -25.36
C LYS A 292 -3.07 -16.23 -24.18
N SER A 293 -2.30 -15.73 -23.22
CA SER A 293 -2.00 -16.46 -21.98
C SER A 293 -3.28 -16.70 -21.16
N ASP A 294 -3.37 -17.87 -20.52
CA ASP A 294 -4.49 -18.21 -19.62
C ASP A 294 -4.48 -17.35 -18.34
N LYS A 295 -3.28 -16.96 -17.89
CA LYS A 295 -3.11 -16.14 -16.69
C LYS A 295 -2.72 -14.73 -17.08
N PRO A 296 -3.44 -13.70 -16.58
CA PRO A 296 -3.07 -12.32 -16.79
C PRO A 296 -1.86 -11.91 -15.93
N ILE A 297 -1.15 -10.91 -16.40
CA ILE A 297 -0.19 -10.14 -15.62
C ILE A 297 -0.97 -9.03 -14.93
N ILE A 298 -0.70 -8.85 -13.64
CA ILE A 298 -1.35 -7.83 -12.83
C ILE A 298 -0.44 -6.62 -12.74
N VAL A 299 -0.94 -5.47 -13.20
CA VAL A 299 -0.24 -4.20 -13.13
C VAL A 299 -1.17 -3.11 -12.58
N ARG A 300 -0.63 -1.98 -12.21
CA ARG A 300 -1.43 -0.86 -11.72
C ARG A 300 -2.19 -0.20 -12.86
N LYS A 301 -3.36 0.33 -12.57
CA LYS A 301 -4.11 1.17 -13.51
C LYS A 301 -3.26 2.37 -13.94
N GLY A 302 -3.20 2.61 -15.25
CA GLY A 302 -2.34 3.63 -15.84
C GLY A 302 -0.94 3.14 -16.23
N SER A 303 -0.63 1.85 -16.02
CA SER A 303 0.60 1.22 -16.51
C SER A 303 0.67 1.22 -18.02
N THR A 304 1.89 1.35 -18.55
CA THR A 304 2.18 1.35 -19.96
C THR A 304 2.59 -0.04 -20.47
N VAL A 305 2.62 -0.21 -21.79
CA VAL A 305 3.17 -1.42 -22.41
C VAL A 305 4.59 -1.72 -21.94
N LEU A 306 5.39 -0.67 -21.71
CA LEU A 306 6.77 -0.81 -21.25
C LEU A 306 6.85 -1.32 -19.80
N ASP A 307 5.90 -0.93 -18.95
CA ASP A 307 5.81 -1.43 -17.57
C ASP A 307 5.47 -2.92 -17.55
N VAL A 308 4.55 -3.35 -18.43
CA VAL A 308 4.24 -4.78 -18.60
C VAL A 308 5.45 -5.55 -19.13
N ALA A 309 6.20 -4.98 -20.08
CA ALA A 309 7.42 -5.61 -20.58
C ALA A 309 8.46 -5.84 -19.47
N ARG A 310 8.60 -4.88 -18.55
CA ARG A 310 9.49 -4.96 -17.36
C ARG A 310 9.03 -6.06 -16.40
N GLU A 311 7.73 -6.17 -16.17
CA GLU A 311 7.15 -7.15 -15.25
C GLU A 311 7.32 -8.59 -15.75
N ILE A 312 7.34 -8.79 -17.09
CA ILE A 312 7.60 -10.10 -17.68
C ILE A 312 9.07 -10.47 -17.56
N HIS A 313 9.96 -9.63 -18.08
CA HIS A 313 11.40 -9.87 -18.06
C HIS A 313 12.19 -8.60 -18.42
N SER A 314 13.35 -8.38 -17.76
CA SER A 314 14.23 -7.23 -18.01
C SER A 314 14.67 -7.10 -19.47
N GLU A 315 14.93 -8.21 -20.18
CA GLU A 315 15.30 -8.21 -21.58
C GLU A 315 14.20 -7.65 -22.50
N LEU A 316 12.92 -7.92 -22.19
CA LEU A 316 11.79 -7.37 -22.93
C LEU A 316 11.70 -5.85 -22.77
N TYR A 317 12.07 -5.35 -21.61
CA TYR A 317 12.16 -3.93 -21.33
C TYR A 317 13.31 -3.27 -22.10
N GLU A 318 14.52 -3.83 -22.03
CA GLU A 318 15.73 -3.25 -22.64
C GLU A 318 15.70 -3.27 -24.16
N LYS A 319 15.25 -4.38 -24.75
CA LYS A 319 15.18 -4.58 -26.19
C LYS A 319 13.83 -4.21 -26.80
N PHE A 320 12.97 -3.52 -26.08
CA PHE A 320 11.65 -3.15 -26.57
C PHE A 320 11.72 -2.40 -27.91
N SER A 321 10.89 -2.79 -28.86
CA SER A 321 10.75 -2.11 -30.16
C SER A 321 9.35 -1.49 -30.29
N TYR A 322 8.34 -2.31 -30.31
CA TYR A 322 6.92 -1.94 -30.33
C TYR A 322 6.07 -3.08 -29.76
N ALA A 323 4.80 -2.81 -29.52
CA ALA A 323 3.86 -3.87 -29.21
C ALA A 323 2.62 -3.80 -30.11
N LYS A 324 1.90 -4.90 -30.20
CA LYS A 324 0.54 -4.94 -30.73
C LYS A 324 -0.42 -5.15 -29.59
N VAL A 325 -1.52 -4.40 -29.61
CA VAL A 325 -2.52 -4.43 -28.54
C VAL A 325 -3.89 -4.78 -29.10
N TRP A 326 -4.61 -5.65 -28.39
CA TRP A 326 -6.02 -5.99 -28.60
C TRP A 326 -6.78 -5.71 -27.31
N GLY A 327 -7.90 -5.04 -27.41
CA GLY A 327 -8.77 -4.72 -26.27
C GLY A 327 -9.18 -3.26 -26.23
N LEU A 328 -9.58 -2.80 -25.04
CA LEU A 328 -10.23 -1.49 -24.89
C LEU A 328 -9.32 -0.30 -25.10
N SER A 329 -8.01 -0.45 -24.89
CA SER A 329 -7.03 0.65 -25.10
C SER A 329 -6.63 0.84 -26.56
N ALA A 330 -6.87 -0.17 -27.41
CA ALA A 330 -6.53 -0.14 -28.82
C ALA A 330 -7.66 0.47 -29.66
N LYS A 331 -7.33 1.24 -30.69
CA LYS A 331 -8.30 1.79 -31.65
C LYS A 331 -8.88 0.72 -32.56
N TYR A 332 -8.10 -0.32 -32.83
CA TYR A 332 -8.49 -1.51 -33.60
C TYR A 332 -7.65 -2.72 -33.17
N ASP A 333 -8.15 -3.90 -33.39
CA ASP A 333 -7.49 -5.14 -32.99
C ASP A 333 -6.11 -5.31 -33.64
N GLY A 334 -5.08 -5.49 -32.80
CA GLY A 334 -3.70 -5.60 -33.24
C GLY A 334 -3.04 -4.27 -33.55
N GLU A 335 -3.52 -3.15 -33.01
CA GLU A 335 -2.91 -1.84 -33.17
C GLU A 335 -1.44 -1.88 -32.73
N LYS A 336 -0.57 -1.36 -33.61
CA LYS A 336 0.85 -1.21 -33.32
C LYS A 336 1.08 0.06 -32.49
N VAL A 337 1.61 -0.13 -31.27
CA VAL A 337 1.78 0.96 -30.30
C VAL A 337 3.22 1.06 -29.81
N GLY A 338 3.56 2.22 -29.27
CA GLY A 338 4.86 2.51 -28.65
C GLY A 338 4.91 2.13 -27.16
N SER A 339 6.05 2.38 -26.54
CA SER A 339 6.33 2.08 -25.13
C SER A 339 5.43 2.81 -24.14
N SER A 340 4.97 4.02 -24.47
CA SER A 340 4.16 4.89 -23.60
C SER A 340 2.66 4.65 -23.70
N HIS A 341 2.20 3.68 -24.50
CA HIS A 341 0.79 3.37 -24.63
C HIS A 341 0.24 2.83 -23.30
N VAL A 342 -0.79 3.50 -22.76
CA VAL A 342 -1.44 3.13 -21.50
C VAL A 342 -2.46 2.03 -21.74
N LEU A 343 -2.39 0.99 -20.93
CA LEU A 343 -3.24 -0.20 -21.05
C LEU A 343 -4.50 -0.11 -20.17
N MET A 344 -5.52 -0.85 -20.58
CA MET A 344 -6.78 -1.02 -19.86
C MET A 344 -6.98 -2.47 -19.40
N ASP A 345 -7.90 -2.67 -18.46
CA ASP A 345 -8.22 -4.02 -17.96
C ASP A 345 -8.74 -4.93 -19.08
N GLY A 346 -8.16 -6.12 -19.18
CA GLY A 346 -8.52 -7.12 -20.18
C GLY A 346 -7.74 -7.03 -21.50
N ASP A 347 -6.89 -6.02 -21.66
CA ASP A 347 -6.07 -5.89 -22.87
C ASP A 347 -5.11 -7.09 -23.07
N THR A 348 -4.87 -7.43 -24.33
CA THR A 348 -3.87 -8.43 -24.72
C THR A 348 -2.71 -7.75 -25.44
N VAL A 349 -1.49 -8.06 -25.04
CA VAL A 349 -0.28 -7.42 -25.54
C VAL A 349 0.67 -8.44 -26.17
N GLU A 350 1.14 -8.16 -27.39
CA GLU A 350 2.20 -8.90 -28.09
C GLU A 350 3.43 -7.99 -28.21
N ILE A 351 4.49 -8.31 -27.47
CA ILE A 351 5.71 -7.48 -27.40
C ILE A 351 6.68 -7.92 -28.49
N HIS A 352 7.22 -6.95 -29.24
CA HIS A 352 8.24 -7.15 -30.26
C HIS A 352 9.55 -6.48 -29.85
N LEU A 353 10.65 -7.21 -30.01
CA LEU A 353 12.00 -6.78 -29.66
C LEU A 353 12.74 -6.21 -30.86
N LYS A 354 13.71 -5.35 -30.61
CA LYS A 354 14.73 -4.97 -31.59
C LYS A 354 15.57 -6.20 -31.91
N LYS A 355 15.86 -6.37 -33.20
CA LYS A 355 16.77 -7.42 -33.66
C LYS A 355 18.20 -7.15 -33.23
#